data_0af641dc93dded142b008a8426d9c0ca
#
_entry.id   0af641dc93dded142b008a8426d9c0ca
#
_cell.length_a   1.000
_cell.length_b   1.000
_cell.length_c   1.000
_cell.angle_alpha   90.00
_cell.angle_beta   90.00
_cell.angle_gamma   90.00
#
_symmetry.space_group_name_H-M   'P 1'
#
loop_
_entity.id
_entity.type
_entity.pdbx_description
1 polymer ?
#
loop_
_entity_poly.entity_id
_entity_poly.type
_entity_poly.pdbx_seq_one_letter_code
_entity_poly.pdbx_strand_id
1 'polypeptide(L)'
;MEQIALTTPTVTNGITATELYKLVSQPAHNSAGDAPLEWPEGTISLDETNQTLIWELNDYGNLPITLSRSENEWVAMAPIVAVESVKNTAELNEVLLRQGIALPLASVGIVEIDGHDFYVAYGQLFGDSKLESICAELHATASAAMDVA
;
A
#
# COMPACT_ATOMS: atom_id res chain seq x y z
N MET A 1 -20.78 21.03 -23.78
CA MET A 1 -20.58 20.54 -23.67
C MET A 1 -20.17 20.15 -23.28
N GLU A 2 -19.84 20.14 -22.93
CA GLU A 2 -19.46 19.65 -22.52
C GLU A 2 -19.05 19.18 -21.87
N GLN A 3 -19.17 19.37 -21.38
CA GLN A 3 -18.85 18.70 -20.77
C GLN A 3 -18.78 17.84 -20.42
N ILE A 4 -18.96 17.80 -20.28
CA ILE A 4 -19.02 16.74 -20.10
C ILE A 4 -18.33 15.86 -20.12
N ALA A 5 -18.19 15.81 -20.47
CA ALA A 5 -17.41 14.90 -20.55
C ALA A 5 -16.51 14.69 -19.62
N LEU A 6 -16.35 15.15 -19.21
CA LEU A 6 -15.49 14.99 -18.52
C LEU A 6 -15.63 14.33 -17.53
N THR A 7 -16.14 14.25 -17.33
CA THR A 7 -16.28 13.72 -16.50
C THR A 7 -16.25 12.57 -16.22
N THR A 8 -16.28 12.31 -16.34
CA THR A 8 -16.48 11.34 -16.08
C THR A 8 -16.00 10.22 -15.99
N PRO A 9 -15.95 9.82 -16.44
CA PRO A 9 -15.65 8.47 -16.57
C PRO A 9 -14.45 7.96 -15.97
N THR A 10 -13.63 8.76 -15.75
CA THR A 10 -12.37 8.35 -15.23
C THR A 10 -12.43 7.73 -13.90
N VAL A 11 -13.44 8.06 -13.15
CA VAL A 11 -13.52 7.56 -11.82
C VAL A 11 -13.88 6.12 -11.73
N THR A 12 -14.30 5.54 -12.83
CA THR A 12 -14.70 4.16 -12.79
C THR A 12 -13.58 3.21 -13.14
N ASN A 13 -12.40 3.74 -13.43
CA ASN A 13 -11.30 2.90 -13.82
C ASN A 13 -10.70 2.22 -12.59
N GLY A 14 -10.56 0.93 -12.71
CA GLY A 14 -9.92 0.16 -11.68
C GLY A 14 -10.86 -0.35 -10.61
N ILE A 15 -10.35 -1.25 -9.83
CA ILE A 15 -11.10 -1.92 -8.78
C ILE A 15 -11.17 -1.01 -7.54
N THR A 16 -12.28 -1.09 -6.82
CA THR A 16 -12.42 -0.38 -5.54
C THR A 16 -11.84 -1.23 -4.42
N ALA A 17 -11.66 -0.60 -3.25
CA ALA A 17 -11.19 -1.34 -2.09
C ALA A 17 -12.20 -2.42 -1.68
N THR A 18 -13.48 -2.11 -1.76
CA THR A 18 -14.53 -3.09 -1.44
C THR A 18 -14.44 -4.28 -2.37
N GLU A 19 -14.27 -4.03 -3.67
CA GLU A 19 -14.15 -5.11 -4.64
C GLU A 19 -12.89 -5.94 -4.42
N LEU A 20 -11.79 -5.27 -4.13
CA LEU A 20 -10.55 -6.00 -3.86
C LEU A 20 -10.66 -6.84 -2.60
N TYR A 21 -11.30 -6.32 -1.56
CA TYR A 21 -11.50 -7.08 -0.34
C TYR A 21 -12.27 -8.37 -0.61
N LYS A 22 -13.33 -8.28 -1.40
CA LYS A 22 -14.11 -9.47 -1.74
C LYS A 22 -13.28 -10.48 -2.51
N LEU A 23 -12.47 -9.98 -3.43
CA LEU A 23 -11.66 -10.84 -4.27
C LEU A 23 -10.60 -11.59 -3.46
N VAL A 24 -9.87 -10.90 -2.60
CA VAL A 24 -8.79 -11.54 -1.83
C VAL A 24 -9.33 -12.39 -0.70
N SER A 25 -10.58 -12.19 -0.31
CA SER A 25 -11.23 -13.02 0.70
C SER A 25 -11.76 -14.33 0.12
N GLN A 26 -11.70 -14.48 -1.21
CA GLN A 26 -12.16 -15.70 -1.89
C GLN A 26 -11.05 -16.18 -2.83
N PRO A 27 -10.03 -16.83 -2.27
CA PRO A 27 -8.83 -17.18 -3.04
C PRO A 27 -9.09 -17.98 -4.31
N ALA A 28 -10.17 -18.75 -4.35
CA ALA A 28 -10.48 -19.55 -5.53
C ALA A 28 -10.74 -18.68 -6.77
N HIS A 29 -11.09 -17.43 -6.57
CA HIS A 29 -11.36 -16.50 -7.66
C HIS A 29 -10.27 -15.46 -7.82
N ASN A 30 -9.18 -15.62 -7.08
CA ASN A 30 -8.11 -14.65 -7.02
C ASN A 30 -7.05 -14.99 -8.03
N SER A 31 -7.30 -14.67 -9.28
CA SER A 31 -6.35 -14.97 -10.33
C SER A 31 -6.30 -13.85 -11.34
N ALA A 32 -5.17 -13.76 -12.03
CA ALA A 32 -4.98 -12.83 -13.11
C ALA A 32 -4.63 -13.63 -14.34
N GLY A 33 -5.51 -13.60 -15.33
CA GLY A 33 -5.33 -14.41 -16.50
C GLY A 33 -5.37 -15.87 -16.12
N ASP A 34 -4.33 -16.62 -16.48
CA ASP A 34 -4.28 -18.05 -16.26
C ASP A 34 -3.57 -18.44 -14.98
N ALA A 35 -2.98 -17.49 -14.28
CA ALA A 35 -2.17 -17.79 -13.10
C ALA A 35 -2.76 -17.14 -11.85
N PRO A 36 -2.85 -17.86 -10.74
CA PRO A 36 -3.29 -17.24 -9.50
C PRO A 36 -2.24 -16.27 -8.99
N LEU A 37 -2.70 -15.19 -8.36
CA LEU A 37 -1.83 -14.24 -7.71
C LEU A 37 -1.54 -14.71 -6.30
N GLU A 38 -0.30 -14.50 -5.87
CA GLU A 38 0.11 -14.88 -4.52
C GLU A 38 0.02 -13.69 -3.59
N TRP A 39 -1.20 -13.40 -3.17
CA TRP A 39 -1.44 -12.35 -2.19
C TRP A 39 -0.82 -12.74 -0.85
N PRO A 40 -0.28 -11.78 -0.11
CA PRO A 40 0.29 -12.10 1.20
C PRO A 40 -0.77 -12.67 2.12
N GLU A 41 -0.40 -13.67 2.91
CA GLU A 41 -1.32 -14.25 3.88
C GLU A 41 -1.42 -13.34 5.09
N GLY A 42 -2.63 -13.22 5.63
CA GLY A 42 -2.83 -12.40 6.80
C GLY A 42 -4.29 -12.15 7.08
N THR A 43 -4.51 -11.35 8.11
CA THR A 43 -5.86 -10.94 8.49
C THR A 43 -6.19 -9.64 7.78
N ILE A 44 -7.32 -9.62 7.10
CA ILE A 44 -7.73 -8.48 6.30
C ILE A 44 -9.03 -7.92 6.85
N SER A 45 -9.11 -6.61 6.99
CA SER A 45 -10.35 -5.94 7.30
C SER A 45 -10.56 -4.78 6.33
N LEU A 46 -11.80 -4.36 6.19
CA LEU A 46 -12.17 -3.31 5.24
C LEU A 46 -12.82 -2.15 5.97
N ASP A 47 -12.30 -0.97 5.72
CA ASP A 47 -12.97 0.28 6.08
C ASP A 47 -13.62 0.81 4.81
N GLU A 48 -14.88 0.49 4.64
CA GLU A 48 -15.58 0.80 3.40
C GLU A 48 -15.78 2.30 3.22
N THR A 49 -15.99 3.02 4.29
CA THR A 49 -16.18 4.46 4.22
C THR A 49 -14.94 5.15 3.64
N ASN A 50 -13.77 4.73 4.07
CA ASN A 50 -12.51 5.32 3.62
C ASN A 50 -11.85 4.53 2.49
N GLN A 51 -12.51 3.48 1.99
CA GLN A 51 -11.99 2.63 0.94
C GLN A 51 -10.55 2.20 1.23
N THR A 52 -10.36 1.63 2.41
CA THR A 52 -9.05 1.22 2.89
C THR A 52 -9.10 -0.22 3.38
N LEU A 53 -8.19 -1.03 2.88
CA LEU A 53 -7.95 -2.36 3.42
C LEU A 53 -6.88 -2.26 4.49
N ILE A 54 -7.10 -2.93 5.61
CA ILE A 54 -6.09 -3.04 6.66
C ILE A 54 -5.68 -4.50 6.68
N TRP A 55 -4.42 -4.75 6.40
CA TRP A 55 -3.90 -6.08 6.15
C TRP A 55 -2.76 -6.35 7.11
N GLU A 56 -2.92 -7.34 7.96
CA GLU A 56 -1.84 -7.75 8.87
C GLU A 56 -1.15 -8.95 8.25
N LEU A 57 0.10 -8.76 7.85
CA LEU A 57 0.82 -9.72 7.02
C LEU A 57 1.59 -10.73 7.88
N ASN A 58 1.18 -12.00 7.82
CA ASN A 58 1.76 -13.05 8.66
C ASN A 58 3.24 -13.29 8.36
N ASP A 59 3.62 -13.32 7.10
CA ASP A 59 4.98 -13.64 6.71
C ASP A 59 5.95 -12.47 6.90
N TYR A 60 5.45 -11.33 7.35
CA TYR A 60 6.25 -10.13 7.58
C TYR A 60 6.16 -9.71 9.04
N GLY A 61 6.09 -10.69 9.96
CA GLY A 61 6.07 -10.39 11.38
C GLY A 61 4.80 -9.72 11.85
N ASN A 62 3.68 -10.07 11.24
CA ASN A 62 2.38 -9.47 11.52
C ASN A 62 2.38 -7.96 11.27
N LEU A 63 3.12 -7.55 10.25
CA LEU A 63 3.21 -6.14 9.86
C LEU A 63 1.86 -5.62 9.41
N PRO A 64 1.35 -4.54 10.01
CA PRO A 64 0.13 -3.93 9.50
C PRO A 64 0.46 -3.05 8.30
N ILE A 65 -0.31 -3.22 7.24
CA ILE A 65 -0.18 -2.40 6.04
C ILE A 65 -1.56 -1.95 5.62
N THR A 66 -1.69 -0.68 5.26
CA THR A 66 -2.94 -0.18 4.73
C THR A 66 -2.84 -0.06 3.22
N LEU A 67 -3.93 -0.35 2.55
CA LEU A 67 -4.02 -0.23 1.10
C LEU A 67 -5.26 0.61 0.83
N SER A 68 -5.06 1.88 0.52
CA SER A 68 -6.13 2.85 0.39
C SER A 68 -6.39 3.21 -1.06
N ARG A 69 -7.66 3.26 -1.42
CA ARG A 69 -8.09 3.62 -2.78
C ARG A 69 -8.73 4.99 -2.73
N SER A 70 -8.04 5.97 -3.30
CA SER A 70 -8.62 7.28 -3.50
C SER A 70 -9.18 7.36 -4.91
N GLU A 71 -9.60 8.55 -5.32
CA GLU A 71 -10.22 8.72 -6.61
C GLU A 71 -9.32 8.28 -7.76
N ASN A 72 -8.03 8.60 -7.66
CA ASN A 72 -7.12 8.38 -8.78
C ASN A 72 -5.99 7.41 -8.49
N GLU A 73 -5.85 6.91 -7.28
CA GLU A 73 -4.67 6.12 -6.95
C GLU A 73 -4.91 5.12 -5.84
N TRP A 74 -3.99 4.15 -5.79
CA TRP A 74 -3.82 3.24 -4.66
C TRP A 74 -2.60 3.67 -3.90
N VAL A 75 -2.66 3.63 -2.57
CA VAL A 75 -1.50 3.89 -1.71
C VAL A 75 -1.36 2.75 -0.73
N ALA A 76 -0.20 2.09 -0.76
CA ALA A 76 0.16 1.09 0.24
C ALA A 76 1.08 1.77 1.25
N MET A 77 0.84 1.54 2.54
CA MET A 77 1.63 2.19 3.58
C MET A 77 1.79 1.28 4.78
N ALA A 78 3.02 1.14 5.24
CA ALA A 78 3.34 0.35 6.42
C ALA A 78 4.15 1.20 7.40
N PRO A 79 3.61 1.53 8.58
CA PRO A 79 4.40 2.24 9.59
C PRO A 79 5.55 1.37 10.08
N ILE A 80 6.71 1.98 10.25
CA ILE A 80 7.90 1.26 10.71
C ILE A 80 8.18 1.56 12.17
N VAL A 81 8.38 2.83 12.50
CA VAL A 81 8.72 3.24 13.85
C VAL A 81 8.41 4.71 14.03
N ALA A 82 8.04 5.10 15.23
CA ALA A 82 7.82 6.51 15.55
C ALA A 82 9.15 7.25 15.52
N VAL A 83 9.13 8.44 14.92
CA VAL A 83 10.36 9.25 14.82
C VAL A 83 10.93 9.56 16.20
N GLU A 84 10.06 9.82 17.15
CA GLU A 84 10.50 10.15 18.54
C GLU A 84 11.20 8.97 19.21
N SER A 85 11.05 7.76 18.71
CA SER A 85 11.71 6.58 19.27
C SER A 85 13.13 6.39 18.75
N VAL A 86 13.54 7.17 17.75
CA VAL A 86 14.85 7.03 17.13
C VAL A 86 15.82 8.00 17.79
N LYS A 87 16.99 7.49 18.20
CA LYS A 87 17.94 8.31 18.94
C LYS A 87 18.63 9.33 18.07
N ASN A 88 19.00 8.96 16.85
CA ASN A 88 19.72 9.86 15.95
C ASN A 88 18.98 9.92 14.63
N THR A 89 18.00 10.82 14.57
CA THR A 89 17.15 10.94 13.40
C THR A 89 17.91 11.49 12.18
N ALA A 90 18.88 12.37 12.43
CA ALA A 90 19.65 12.94 11.32
C ALA A 90 20.44 11.84 10.59
N GLU A 91 21.04 10.94 11.34
CA GLU A 91 21.80 9.84 10.74
C GLU A 91 20.87 8.87 10.01
N LEU A 92 19.75 8.51 10.63
CA LEU A 92 18.79 7.61 9.98
C LEU A 92 18.23 8.23 8.73
N ASN A 93 17.89 9.52 8.77
CA ASN A 93 17.34 10.20 7.60
C ASN A 93 18.33 10.17 6.45
N GLU A 94 19.61 10.37 6.72
CA GLU A 94 20.61 10.32 5.66
C GLU A 94 20.71 8.93 5.06
N VAL A 95 20.73 7.90 5.90
CA VAL A 95 20.79 6.52 5.44
C VAL A 95 19.59 6.20 4.56
N LEU A 96 18.40 6.58 4.99
CA LEU A 96 17.19 6.28 4.24
C LEU A 96 17.17 6.99 2.90
N LEU A 97 17.61 8.24 2.85
CA LEU A 97 17.66 8.97 1.60
C LEU A 97 18.68 8.37 0.64
N ARG A 98 19.78 7.85 1.15
CA ARG A 98 20.78 7.20 0.30
C ARG A 98 20.32 5.85 -0.21
N GLN A 99 19.53 5.12 0.58
CA GLN A 99 19.05 3.80 0.21
C GLN A 99 17.83 3.82 -0.71
N GLY A 100 17.18 4.98 -0.85
CA GLY A 100 15.91 5.04 -1.55
C GLY A 100 15.94 4.45 -2.95
N ILE A 101 17.01 4.70 -3.67
CA ILE A 101 17.11 4.21 -5.05
C ILE A 101 17.29 2.70 -5.12
N ALA A 102 17.72 2.09 -4.02
CA ALA A 102 17.94 0.64 -3.98
C ALA A 102 16.70 -0.14 -3.56
N LEU A 103 15.66 0.53 -3.10
CA LEU A 103 14.42 -0.14 -2.70
C LEU A 103 13.54 -0.37 -3.93
N PRO A 104 13.25 -1.63 -4.26
CA PRO A 104 12.43 -1.90 -5.45
C PRO A 104 10.98 -1.48 -5.22
N LEU A 105 10.47 -0.65 -6.10
CA LEU A 105 9.06 -0.27 -6.18
C LEU A 105 8.49 0.49 -4.98
N ALA A 106 9.19 0.57 -3.88
CA ALA A 106 8.68 1.22 -2.67
C ALA A 106 9.61 2.32 -2.23
N SER A 107 9.11 3.19 -1.38
CA SER A 107 9.85 4.32 -0.83
C SER A 107 9.67 4.37 0.68
N VAL A 108 10.52 5.14 1.34
CA VAL A 108 10.40 5.37 2.78
C VAL A 108 10.29 6.87 3.00
N GLY A 109 9.40 7.25 3.89
CA GLY A 109 9.18 8.66 4.20
C GLY A 109 8.74 8.85 5.63
N ILE A 110 8.38 10.08 5.95
CA ILE A 110 7.85 10.43 7.27
C ILE A 110 6.44 10.96 7.07
N VAL A 111 5.51 10.46 7.89
CA VAL A 111 4.13 10.92 7.82
C VAL A 111 3.58 11.05 9.24
N GLU A 112 2.69 11.99 9.42
CA GLU A 112 2.03 12.18 10.71
C GLU A 112 0.84 11.25 10.83
N ILE A 113 0.79 10.49 11.92
CA ILE A 113 -0.32 9.60 12.23
C ILE A 113 -0.74 9.89 13.65
N ASP A 114 -1.99 10.34 13.84
CA ASP A 114 -2.56 10.66 15.15
C ASP A 114 -1.69 11.63 15.94
N GLY A 115 -1.13 12.62 15.25
CA GLY A 115 -0.36 13.68 15.90
C GLY A 115 1.10 13.34 16.13
N HIS A 116 1.56 12.18 15.69
CA HIS A 116 2.95 11.76 15.85
C HIS A 116 3.56 11.43 14.50
N ASP A 117 4.84 11.77 14.32
CA ASP A 117 5.55 11.45 13.08
C ASP A 117 6.06 10.01 13.12
N PHE A 118 5.86 9.30 12.02
CA PHE A 118 6.33 7.93 11.85
C PHE A 118 7.16 7.80 10.58
N TYR A 119 8.19 7.00 10.65
CA TYR A 119 8.82 6.48 9.45
C TYR A 119 7.89 5.43 8.87
N VAL A 120 7.64 5.51 7.57
CA VAL A 120 6.74 4.57 6.89
C VAL A 120 7.38 4.10 5.59
N ALA A 121 7.11 2.86 5.22
CA ALA A 121 7.33 2.39 3.86
C ALA A 121 6.04 2.60 3.10
N TYR A 122 6.12 3.03 1.85
CA TYR A 122 4.91 3.27 1.08
C TYR A 122 5.15 3.08 -0.41
N GLY A 123 4.06 2.88 -1.13
CA GLY A 123 4.07 2.83 -2.58
C GLY A 123 2.79 3.40 -3.12
N GLN A 124 2.85 3.95 -4.33
CA GLN A 124 1.71 4.59 -4.97
C GLN A 124 1.53 4.04 -6.37
N LEU A 125 0.28 3.77 -6.75
CA LEU A 125 -0.06 3.27 -8.07
C LEU A 125 -1.25 4.04 -8.59
N PHE A 126 -1.37 4.09 -9.92
CA PHE A 126 -2.59 4.60 -10.52
C PHE A 126 -3.78 3.74 -10.10
N GLY A 127 -4.93 4.37 -9.95
CA GLY A 127 -6.13 3.67 -9.49
C GLY A 127 -6.57 2.55 -10.39
N ASP A 128 -6.27 2.64 -11.69
CA ASP A 128 -6.63 1.61 -12.66
C ASP A 128 -5.55 0.56 -12.85
N SER A 129 -4.65 0.44 -11.89
CA SER A 129 -3.59 -0.58 -11.95
C SER A 129 -4.17 -1.99 -11.94
N LYS A 130 -3.45 -2.88 -12.60
CA LYS A 130 -3.82 -4.30 -12.64
C LYS A 130 -3.64 -4.94 -11.28
N LEU A 131 -4.34 -6.04 -11.06
CA LEU A 131 -4.20 -6.79 -9.81
C LEU A 131 -2.76 -7.22 -9.56
N GLU A 132 -2.05 -7.63 -10.60
CA GLU A 132 -0.64 -8.01 -10.46
C GLU A 132 0.21 -6.87 -9.90
N SER A 133 -0.05 -5.66 -10.36
CA SER A 133 0.70 -4.48 -9.89
C SER A 133 0.38 -4.17 -8.45
N ILE A 134 -0.88 -4.27 -8.06
CA ILE A 134 -1.30 -4.02 -6.69
C ILE A 134 -0.67 -5.06 -5.77
N CYS A 135 -0.70 -6.32 -6.17
CA CYS A 135 -0.10 -7.40 -5.40
C CYS A 135 1.41 -7.20 -5.24
N ALA A 136 2.08 -6.85 -6.33
CA ALA A 136 3.52 -6.60 -6.30
C ALA A 136 3.87 -5.41 -5.39
N GLU A 137 3.06 -4.36 -5.44
CA GLU A 137 3.30 -3.19 -4.61
C GLU A 137 3.13 -3.51 -3.13
N LEU A 138 2.16 -4.35 -2.81
CA LEU A 138 1.91 -4.76 -1.44
C LEU A 138 3.13 -5.51 -0.88
N HIS A 139 3.66 -6.47 -1.65
CA HIS A 139 4.86 -7.20 -1.27
C HIS A 139 6.08 -6.29 -1.18
N ALA A 140 6.23 -5.38 -2.14
CA ALA A 140 7.38 -4.48 -2.16
C ALA A 140 7.38 -3.53 -0.96
N THR A 141 6.21 -3.00 -0.60
CA THR A 141 6.09 -2.12 0.55
C THR A 141 6.41 -2.88 1.84
N ALA A 142 5.90 -4.10 1.96
CA ALA A 142 6.19 -4.92 3.13
C ALA A 142 7.69 -5.25 3.22
N SER A 143 8.31 -5.61 2.12
CA SER A 143 9.74 -5.91 2.09
C SER A 143 10.57 -4.68 2.46
N ALA A 144 10.20 -3.52 1.94
CA ALA A 144 10.90 -2.28 2.28
C ALA A 144 10.81 -1.98 3.77
N ALA A 145 9.63 -2.18 4.37
CA ALA A 145 9.46 -1.95 5.80
C ALA A 145 10.35 -2.87 6.62
N MET A 146 10.45 -4.14 6.23
CA MET A 146 11.29 -5.10 6.93
C MET A 146 12.78 -4.78 6.77
N ASP A 147 13.18 -4.31 5.60
CA ASP A 147 14.59 -3.98 5.35
C ASP A 147 15.05 -2.79 6.17
N VAL A 148 14.15 -1.87 6.50
CA VAL A 148 14.47 -0.65 7.24
C VAL A 148 14.35 -0.86 8.75
N ALA A 149 13.50 -1.74 9.18
CA ALA A 149 13.18 -1.95 10.60
C ALA A 149 14.36 -2.47 11.46
#